data_6f58cb5b6ed989924596795ae44d0e61
#
_entry.id   6f58cb5b6ed989924596795ae44d0e61
#
_cell.length_a   1.000
_cell.length_b   1.000
_cell.length_c   1.000
_cell.angle_alpha   90.00
_cell.angle_beta   90.00
_cell.angle_gamma   90.00
#
_symmetry.space_group_name_H-M   'P 1'
#
loop_
_entity.id
_entity.type
_entity.pdbx_description
1 polymer ?
#
loop_
_entity_poly.entity_id
_entity_poly.type
_entity_poly.pdbx_seq_one_letter_code
_entity_poly.pdbx_strand_id
1 'polypeptide(L)'
;MDSILVRGNGALNGVIPIAGAKNACLTLMPATLLSDEPLTLTNAPRLSDIATMTQLLQSLGAEVASLQDGLVLAMSSHKIDNHTADYDIVRKMRASILVLGPMLARDGHAIVSLPGGCAIGARPVDLHLKALEAMGAEVDLRDG
;
A
#
# COMPACT_ATOMS: atom_id res chain seq x y z
N MET A 1 2.30 19.22 18.43
CA MET A 1 2.91 17.88 18.52
C MET A 1 2.19 17.17 19.65
N ASP A 2 1.62 16.01 19.37
CA ASP A 2 1.00 15.20 20.43
C ASP A 2 2.09 14.60 21.29
N SER A 3 1.88 14.55 22.60
CA SER A 3 2.83 13.95 23.53
C SER A 3 2.17 12.78 24.25
N ILE A 4 2.96 11.74 24.52
CA ILE A 4 2.50 10.57 25.27
C ILE A 4 3.25 10.54 26.60
N LEU A 5 2.52 10.55 27.70
CA LEU A 5 3.07 10.34 29.04
C LEU A 5 2.81 8.89 29.45
N VAL A 6 3.87 8.14 29.74
CA VAL A 6 3.77 6.73 30.16
C VAL A 6 4.28 6.61 31.58
N ARG A 7 3.50 5.98 32.47
CA ARG A 7 3.93 5.61 33.83
C ARG A 7 3.87 4.09 33.99
N GLY A 8 4.93 3.48 34.43
CA GLY A 8 4.95 2.07 34.78
C GLY A 8 4.07 1.80 36.00
N ASN A 9 3.34 0.69 36.00
CA ASN A 9 2.41 0.29 37.06
C ASN A 9 2.64 -1.16 37.52
N GLY A 10 3.90 -1.57 37.60
CA GLY A 10 4.27 -2.91 38.06
C GLY A 10 4.32 -3.98 36.98
N ALA A 11 4.29 -5.24 37.38
CA ALA A 11 4.34 -6.37 36.44
C ALA A 11 3.06 -6.49 35.62
N LEU A 12 3.22 -6.69 34.31
CA LEU A 12 2.10 -6.92 33.40
C LEU A 12 1.86 -8.43 33.26
N ASN A 13 0.60 -8.84 33.38
CA ASN A 13 0.17 -10.22 33.17
C ASN A 13 -1.17 -10.21 32.41
N GLY A 14 -1.23 -10.92 31.30
CA GLY A 14 -2.44 -10.97 30.48
C GLY A 14 -2.16 -11.58 29.08
N VAL A 15 -3.24 -11.75 28.33
CA VAL A 15 -3.20 -12.20 26.93
C VAL A 15 -3.54 -11.03 26.03
N ILE A 16 -2.66 -10.74 25.08
CA ILE A 16 -2.84 -9.68 24.10
C ILE A 16 -3.00 -10.31 22.72
N PRO A 17 -4.17 -10.17 22.06
CA PRO A 17 -4.30 -10.61 20.68
C PRO A 17 -3.44 -9.72 19.76
N ILE A 18 -2.63 -10.35 18.93
CA ILE A 18 -1.74 -9.64 18.00
C ILE A 18 -2.51 -9.34 16.72
N ALA A 19 -2.58 -8.07 16.34
CA ALA A 19 -3.08 -7.65 15.03
C ALA A 19 -2.08 -7.97 13.93
N GLY A 20 -2.56 -8.08 12.70
CA GLY A 20 -1.70 -8.23 11.53
C GLY A 20 -0.71 -7.07 11.38
N ALA A 21 0.46 -7.35 10.80
CA ALA A 21 1.50 -6.34 10.62
C ALA A 21 1.12 -5.35 9.53
N LYS A 22 1.23 -4.05 9.81
CA LYS A 22 0.95 -2.97 8.86
C LYS A 22 1.68 -3.16 7.52
N ASN A 23 2.98 -3.35 7.58
CA ASN A 23 3.79 -3.43 6.38
C ASN A 23 3.50 -4.69 5.55
N ALA A 24 3.21 -5.82 6.19
CA ALA A 24 2.77 -7.02 5.48
C ALA A 24 1.43 -6.79 4.78
N CYS A 25 0.45 -6.20 5.46
CA CYS A 25 -0.84 -5.87 4.86
C CYS A 25 -0.68 -4.94 3.65
N LEU A 26 0.10 -3.85 3.78
CA LEU A 26 0.36 -2.91 2.69
C LEU A 26 1.08 -3.52 1.48
N THR A 27 1.91 -4.54 1.67
CA THR A 27 2.56 -5.25 0.55
C THR A 27 1.64 -6.28 -0.10
N LEU A 28 0.73 -6.88 0.66
CA LEU A 28 -0.21 -7.87 0.14
C LEU A 28 -1.40 -7.24 -0.59
N MET A 29 -1.88 -6.08 -0.17
CA MET A 29 -3.03 -5.41 -0.80
C MET A 29 -2.85 -5.17 -2.30
N PRO A 30 -1.72 -4.63 -2.81
CA PRO A 30 -1.50 -4.43 -4.24
C PRO A 30 -1.50 -5.74 -5.07
N ALA A 31 -1.33 -6.91 -4.45
CA ALA A 31 -1.40 -8.17 -5.16
C ALA A 31 -2.78 -8.42 -5.80
N THR A 32 -3.83 -7.75 -5.32
CA THR A 32 -5.15 -7.81 -5.96
C THR A 32 -5.14 -7.31 -7.40
N LEU A 33 -4.17 -6.45 -7.77
CA LEU A 33 -4.02 -5.94 -9.14
C LEU A 33 -3.42 -6.98 -10.10
N LEU A 34 -2.84 -8.09 -9.60
CA LEU A 34 -2.15 -9.09 -10.44
C LEU A 34 -3.10 -10.08 -11.13
N SER A 35 -4.33 -10.22 -10.64
CA SER A 35 -5.25 -11.23 -11.16
C SER A 35 -6.71 -10.80 -11.01
N ASP A 36 -7.60 -11.48 -11.74
CA ASP A 36 -9.06 -11.28 -11.65
C ASP A 36 -9.66 -12.00 -10.43
N GLU A 37 -8.90 -12.90 -9.80
CA GLU A 37 -9.35 -13.66 -8.66
C GLU A 37 -9.46 -12.81 -7.39
N PRO A 38 -10.51 -13.00 -6.59
CA PRO A 38 -10.66 -12.27 -5.34
C PRO A 38 -9.56 -12.60 -4.33
N LEU A 39 -9.02 -11.56 -3.70
CA LEU A 39 -8.05 -11.66 -2.62
C LEU A 39 -8.71 -11.26 -1.29
N THR A 40 -8.63 -12.13 -0.28
CA THR A 40 -9.13 -11.82 1.06
C THR A 40 -7.98 -11.85 2.07
N LEU A 41 -7.80 -10.74 2.76
CA LEU A 41 -6.86 -10.63 3.88
C LEU A 41 -7.64 -10.62 5.19
N THR A 42 -7.29 -11.52 6.11
CA THR A 42 -7.85 -11.56 7.46
C THR A 42 -6.86 -10.99 8.47
N ASN A 43 -7.35 -10.60 9.64
CA ASN A 43 -6.55 -9.97 10.68
C ASN A 43 -5.83 -8.69 10.19
N ALA A 44 -6.47 -7.92 9.31
CA ALA A 44 -5.92 -6.66 8.83
C ALA A 44 -5.86 -5.62 9.98
N PRO A 45 -4.76 -4.84 10.09
CA PRO A 45 -4.67 -3.83 11.13
C PRO A 45 -5.51 -2.59 10.76
N ARG A 46 -6.16 -1.98 11.75
CA ARG A 46 -6.98 -0.78 11.57
C ARG A 46 -6.11 0.48 11.63
N LEU A 47 -5.54 0.87 10.52
CA LEU A 47 -4.60 1.99 10.44
C LEU A 47 -4.93 2.90 9.25
N SER A 48 -4.58 4.18 9.37
CA SER A 48 -4.77 5.18 8.31
C SER A 48 -4.09 4.79 7.00
N ASP A 49 -2.92 4.17 7.06
CA ASP A 49 -2.19 3.71 5.86
C ASP A 49 -2.99 2.65 5.09
N ILE A 50 -3.70 1.75 5.80
CA ILE A 50 -4.56 0.73 5.18
C ILE A 50 -5.73 1.40 4.46
N ALA A 51 -6.35 2.40 5.08
CA ALA A 51 -7.42 3.18 4.45
C ALA A 51 -6.90 3.94 3.21
N THR A 52 -5.70 4.51 3.28
CA THR A 52 -5.08 5.20 2.14
C THR A 52 -4.76 4.22 1.00
N MET A 53 -4.24 3.03 1.29
CA MET A 53 -4.01 1.99 0.27
C MET A 53 -5.33 1.53 -0.35
N THR A 54 -6.39 1.38 0.44
CA THR A 54 -7.74 1.08 -0.06
C THR A 54 -8.20 2.13 -1.06
N GLN A 55 -8.08 3.42 -0.73
CA GLN A 55 -8.44 4.51 -1.64
C GLN A 55 -7.61 4.47 -2.93
N LEU A 56 -6.31 4.19 -2.82
CA LEU A 56 -5.44 4.05 -3.98
C LEU A 56 -5.88 2.91 -4.90
N LEU A 57 -6.11 1.71 -4.36
CA LEU A 57 -6.55 0.56 -5.14
C LEU A 57 -7.90 0.82 -5.80
N GLN A 58 -8.84 1.45 -5.10
CA GLN A 58 -10.13 1.84 -5.66
C GLN A 58 -9.99 2.86 -6.80
N SER A 59 -9.07 3.81 -6.70
CA SER A 59 -8.79 4.77 -7.77
C SER A 59 -8.19 4.14 -9.03
N LEU A 60 -7.58 2.96 -8.89
CA LEU A 60 -7.03 2.15 -9.99
C LEU A 60 -8.07 1.17 -10.58
N GLY A 61 -9.28 1.08 -10.02
CA GLY A 61 -10.36 0.22 -10.50
C GLY A 61 -10.61 -1.05 -9.66
N ALA A 62 -9.89 -1.24 -8.55
CA ALA A 62 -10.17 -2.37 -7.68
C ALA A 62 -11.41 -2.12 -6.80
N GLU A 63 -12.17 -3.17 -6.55
CA GLU A 63 -13.22 -3.19 -5.54
C GLU A 63 -12.62 -3.62 -4.20
N VAL A 64 -12.84 -2.84 -3.16
CA VAL A 64 -12.35 -3.15 -1.81
C VAL A 64 -13.48 -3.02 -0.81
N ALA A 65 -13.83 -4.12 -0.15
CA ALA A 65 -14.78 -4.18 0.94
C ALA A 65 -14.05 -4.42 2.27
N SER A 66 -14.34 -3.55 3.24
CA SER A 66 -13.84 -3.67 4.61
C SER A 66 -14.94 -4.30 5.48
N LEU A 67 -14.70 -5.49 5.98
CA LEU A 67 -15.64 -6.29 6.74
C LEU A 67 -15.14 -6.48 8.19
N GLN A 68 -16.05 -6.89 9.07
CA GLN A 68 -15.73 -7.14 10.49
C GLN A 68 -14.97 -5.97 11.13
N ASP A 69 -15.53 -4.77 10.99
CA ASP A 69 -14.91 -3.53 11.48
C ASP A 69 -13.47 -3.31 10.99
N GLY A 70 -13.12 -3.71 9.78
CA GLY A 70 -11.81 -3.52 9.19
C GLY A 70 -10.80 -4.64 9.47
N LEU A 71 -11.20 -5.72 10.13
CA LEU A 71 -10.33 -6.88 10.36
C LEU A 71 -10.22 -7.79 9.13
N VAL A 72 -11.14 -7.67 8.18
CA VAL A 72 -11.13 -8.43 6.93
C VAL A 72 -11.23 -7.47 5.76
N LEU A 73 -10.34 -7.61 4.80
CA LEU A 73 -10.35 -6.88 3.54
C LEU A 73 -10.62 -7.88 2.42
N ALA A 74 -11.75 -7.77 1.77
CA ALA A 74 -12.07 -8.51 0.56
C ALA A 74 -11.85 -7.60 -0.65
N MET A 75 -11.02 -8.02 -1.58
CA MET A 75 -10.57 -7.20 -2.70
C MET A 75 -10.66 -7.99 -3.99
N SER A 76 -11.00 -7.30 -5.09
CA SER A 76 -10.99 -7.86 -6.44
C SER A 76 -10.64 -6.77 -7.45
N SER A 77 -10.03 -7.15 -8.57
CA SER A 77 -9.71 -6.25 -9.66
C SER A 77 -9.86 -6.97 -11.00
N HIS A 78 -11.02 -6.85 -11.63
CA HIS A 78 -11.27 -7.48 -12.94
C HIS A 78 -10.47 -6.80 -14.05
N LYS A 79 -10.22 -5.51 -13.92
CA LYS A 79 -9.36 -4.72 -14.82
C LYS A 79 -8.78 -3.53 -14.07
N ILE A 80 -7.69 -2.99 -14.60
CA ILE A 80 -7.16 -1.70 -14.16
C ILE A 80 -7.81 -0.62 -15.02
N ASP A 81 -8.69 0.19 -14.42
CA ASP A 81 -9.41 1.25 -15.13
C ASP A 81 -8.58 2.53 -15.28
N ASN A 82 -7.64 2.74 -14.38
CA ASN A 82 -6.77 3.91 -14.35
C ASN A 82 -5.34 3.47 -14.07
N HIS A 83 -4.40 3.84 -14.92
CA HIS A 83 -2.98 3.51 -14.81
C HIS A 83 -2.16 4.58 -14.09
N THR A 84 -2.84 5.58 -13.49
CA THR A 84 -2.19 6.69 -12.80
C THR A 84 -2.49 6.66 -11.30
N ALA A 85 -1.46 6.48 -10.51
CA ALA A 85 -1.51 6.66 -9.06
C ALA A 85 -1.26 8.13 -8.72
N ASP A 86 -2.34 8.88 -8.43
CA ASP A 86 -2.32 10.32 -8.27
C ASP A 86 -1.49 10.81 -7.09
N TYR A 87 -0.81 11.93 -7.29
CA TYR A 87 0.05 12.57 -6.31
C TYR A 87 -0.64 12.81 -4.96
N ASP A 88 -1.90 13.25 -4.95
CA ASP A 88 -2.63 13.56 -3.71
C ASP A 88 -2.86 12.36 -2.79
N ILE A 89 -2.89 11.16 -3.34
CA ILE A 89 -2.94 9.91 -2.56
C ILE A 89 -1.53 9.45 -2.23
N VAL A 90 -0.64 9.41 -3.23
CA VAL A 90 0.72 8.88 -3.11
C VAL A 90 1.56 9.67 -2.08
N ARG A 91 1.43 11.00 -2.04
CA ARG A 91 2.17 11.85 -1.08
C ARG A 91 1.86 11.55 0.39
N LYS A 92 0.70 10.97 0.67
CA LYS A 92 0.27 10.65 2.04
C LYS A 92 0.89 9.37 2.57
N MET A 93 1.31 8.47 1.67
CA MET A 93 1.78 7.14 2.05
C MET A 93 2.83 6.63 1.06
N ARG A 94 4.06 6.47 1.54
CA ARG A 94 5.15 5.99 0.70
C ARG A 94 4.92 4.60 0.09
N ALA A 95 4.21 3.71 0.82
CA ALA A 95 3.88 2.36 0.34
C ALA A 95 3.04 2.37 -0.96
N SER A 96 2.54 3.54 -1.38
CA SER A 96 1.85 3.71 -2.68
C SER A 96 2.69 3.27 -3.88
N ILE A 97 4.03 3.33 -3.77
CA ILE A 97 4.93 2.83 -4.84
C ILE A 97 4.75 1.33 -5.12
N LEU A 98 4.20 0.57 -4.16
CA LEU A 98 4.03 -0.87 -4.30
C LEU A 98 3.00 -1.27 -5.36
N VAL A 99 2.17 -0.36 -5.85
CA VAL A 99 1.25 -0.64 -6.97
C VAL A 99 1.96 -0.67 -8.33
N LEU A 100 3.17 -0.07 -8.43
CA LEU A 100 3.93 0.05 -9.68
C LEU A 100 4.20 -1.33 -10.31
N GLY A 101 4.75 -2.26 -9.54
CA GLY A 101 5.08 -3.60 -10.04
C GLY A 101 3.86 -4.37 -10.54
N PRO A 102 2.79 -4.52 -9.73
CA PRO A 102 1.56 -5.18 -10.16
C PRO A 102 0.91 -4.58 -11.40
N MET A 103 0.80 -3.25 -11.49
CA MET A 103 0.23 -2.57 -12.66
C MET A 103 1.06 -2.84 -13.90
N LEU A 104 2.40 -2.69 -13.79
CA LEU A 104 3.30 -2.94 -14.90
C LEU A 104 3.27 -4.41 -15.35
N ALA A 105 3.23 -5.35 -14.41
CA ALA A 105 3.20 -6.77 -14.71
C ALA A 105 1.89 -7.21 -15.39
N ARG A 106 0.76 -6.60 -15.03
CA ARG A 106 -0.55 -6.95 -15.59
C ARG A 106 -0.79 -6.31 -16.96
N ASP A 107 -0.60 -5.00 -17.06
CA ASP A 107 -1.03 -4.21 -18.23
C ASP A 107 0.15 -3.62 -19.02
N GLY A 108 1.39 -3.85 -18.59
CA GLY A 108 2.58 -3.35 -19.27
C GLY A 108 2.80 -1.84 -19.15
N HIS A 109 1.98 -1.13 -18.38
CA HIS A 109 2.06 0.31 -18.22
C HIS A 109 1.61 0.77 -16.82
N ALA A 110 2.34 1.74 -16.25
CA ALA A 110 1.97 2.36 -14.97
C ALA A 110 2.56 3.77 -14.86
N ILE A 111 1.79 4.69 -14.29
CA ILE A 111 2.23 6.03 -13.93
C ILE A 111 2.05 6.18 -12.43
N VAL A 112 3.14 6.38 -11.70
CA VAL A 112 3.09 6.52 -10.25
C VAL A 112 3.87 7.77 -9.86
N SER A 113 3.19 8.71 -9.20
CA SER A 113 3.86 9.88 -8.65
C SER A 113 4.90 9.46 -7.62
N LEU A 114 6.03 10.15 -7.58
CA LEU A 114 7.06 9.86 -6.58
C LEU A 114 6.52 10.19 -5.19
N PRO A 115 6.62 9.27 -4.23
CA PRO A 115 6.14 9.51 -2.88
C PRO A 115 6.96 10.64 -2.24
N GLY A 116 6.27 11.57 -1.62
CA GLY A 116 6.89 12.66 -0.86
C GLY A 116 7.83 12.13 0.23
N GLY A 117 8.77 12.97 0.67
CA GLY A 117 9.70 12.62 1.75
C GLY A 117 8.97 12.25 3.04
N CYS A 118 9.42 11.18 3.67
CA CYS A 118 8.95 10.82 5.01
C CYS A 118 9.70 11.64 6.06
N ALA A 119 9.05 12.02 7.17
CA ALA A 119 9.67 12.68 8.31
C ALA A 119 10.91 11.94 8.89
N ILE A 120 11.06 10.66 8.57
CA ILE A 120 12.17 9.80 9.04
C ILE A 120 13.37 9.82 8.07
N GLY A 121 13.30 10.54 6.93
CA GLY A 121 14.41 10.71 5.97
C GLY A 121 14.11 10.20 4.56
N ALA A 122 15.04 10.49 3.66
CA ALA A 122 14.96 10.03 2.27
C ALA A 122 15.06 8.50 2.18
N ARG A 123 14.08 7.91 1.57
CA ARG A 123 14.08 6.47 1.29
C ARG A 123 13.90 6.31 -0.23
N PRO A 124 14.97 6.22 -0.97
CA PRO A 124 14.93 6.21 -2.42
C PRO A 124 14.16 4.99 -2.95
N VAL A 125 13.44 5.18 -4.06
CA VAL A 125 12.77 4.11 -4.81
C VAL A 125 13.61 3.63 -6.00
N ASP A 126 14.81 4.16 -6.14
CA ASP A 126 15.74 3.91 -7.25
C ASP A 126 16.08 2.43 -7.45
N LEU A 127 16.15 1.66 -6.36
CA LEU A 127 16.40 0.21 -6.44
C LEU A 127 15.23 -0.54 -7.09
N HIS A 128 13.99 -0.10 -6.84
CA HIS A 128 12.83 -0.67 -7.52
C HIS A 128 12.87 -0.37 -9.02
N LEU A 129 13.15 0.88 -9.38
CA LEU A 129 13.23 1.30 -10.78
C LEU A 129 14.36 0.57 -11.52
N LYS A 130 15.57 0.52 -10.94
CA LYS A 130 16.71 -0.25 -11.52
C LYS A 130 16.39 -1.72 -11.72
N ALA A 131 15.66 -2.34 -10.79
CA ALA A 131 15.25 -3.74 -10.93
C ALA A 131 14.26 -3.91 -12.08
N LEU A 132 13.29 -3.02 -12.24
CA LEU A 132 12.33 -3.05 -13.34
C LEU A 132 13.01 -2.80 -14.68
N GLU A 133 13.95 -1.84 -14.78
CA GLU A 133 14.76 -1.59 -15.97
C GLU A 133 15.59 -2.82 -16.35
N ALA A 134 16.22 -3.49 -15.38
CA ALA A 134 16.98 -4.72 -15.62
C ALA A 134 16.10 -5.87 -16.12
N MET A 135 14.80 -5.85 -15.84
CA MET A 135 13.80 -6.78 -16.38
C MET A 135 13.20 -6.34 -17.72
N GLY A 136 13.63 -5.20 -18.27
CA GLY A 136 13.21 -4.72 -19.59
C GLY A 136 12.14 -3.62 -19.59
N ALA A 137 11.82 -3.04 -18.43
CA ALA A 137 10.92 -1.89 -18.38
C ALA A 137 11.64 -0.62 -18.87
N GLU A 138 10.92 0.24 -19.57
CA GLU A 138 11.37 1.60 -19.88
C GLU A 138 10.87 2.54 -18.79
N VAL A 139 11.78 3.30 -18.19
CA VAL A 139 11.45 4.24 -17.10
C VAL A 139 11.65 5.67 -17.59
N ASP A 140 10.58 6.46 -17.54
CA ASP A 140 10.58 7.91 -17.82
C ASP A 140 10.29 8.67 -16.53
N LEU A 141 11.28 9.40 -16.02
CA LEU A 141 11.14 10.24 -14.83
C LEU A 141 10.86 11.68 -15.25
N ARG A 142 9.72 12.19 -14.81
CA ARG A 142 9.31 13.59 -14.99
C ARG A 142 9.19 14.27 -13.65
N ASP A 143 9.12 15.61 -13.69
CA ASP A 143 8.97 16.43 -12.49
C ASP A 143 7.66 16.06 -11.74
N GLY A 144 7.81 15.50 -10.55
CA GLY A 144 6.71 15.06 -9.69
C GLY A 144 6.27 13.65 -9.90
#